data_487e570eb3739c29fdc024dd08d0c318
#
_entry.id   487e570eb3739c29fdc024dd08d0c318
#
_cell.length_a   1.000
_cell.length_b   1.000
_cell.length_c   1.000
_cell.angle_alpha   90.00
_cell.angle_beta   90.00
_cell.angle_gamma   90.00
#
_symmetry.space_group_name_H-M   'P 1'
#
loop_
_entity.id
_entity.type
_entity.pdbx_description
1 polymer ?
#
loop_
_entity_poly.entity_id
_entity_poly.type
_entity_poly.pdbx_seq_one_letter_code
_entity_poly.pdbx_strand_id
1 'polypeptide(L)'
;MVFFGFGKKEKDKMKTGLEKTRTGFWGSIMNTLTGSVIDDEMYDDLEEQLILADVGGEVAVHLVDKLRDRVRDKGLKTGEQAADALRDIIAEEMTPEAEMALDGKPAVILVIGVNGVGKTTSIAKLADYYTRQGKRVMLAAGDTFRAAASEQLEIWASRAGVPIVSAGEGADPAAVIFDTVKSATARGYDMVIADTAGRLHNKSNLMAELSKISRSVKKASPEASLETLLVLDAITGQNAISQAKEFCKAADATGIILTKLDGTAKGGCVVAVKQRLGLPVRFIGVGEGIDDLLPFTPEGFVEELLPREWKH
;
A
#
# COMPACT_ATOMS: atom_id res chain seq x y z
N MET A 1 21.34 5.53 -5.73
CA MET A 1 20.62 5.20 -4.49
C MET A 1 20.25 6.52 -3.83
N VAL A 2 19.07 7.06 -4.14
CA VAL A 2 18.60 8.31 -3.52
C VAL A 2 17.68 7.89 -2.39
N PHE A 3 18.18 7.88 -1.16
CA PHE A 3 17.39 7.77 0.04
C PHE A 3 16.50 9.03 0.14
N PHE A 4 15.28 8.97 -0.34
CA PHE A 4 14.24 9.92 0.04
C PHE A 4 13.80 9.59 1.48
N GLY A 5 14.55 10.11 2.45
CA GLY A 5 14.06 10.16 3.82
C GLY A 5 12.79 11.01 3.86
N PHE A 6 11.78 10.57 4.61
CA PHE A 6 10.56 11.35 4.85
C PHE A 6 10.92 12.78 5.26
N GLY A 7 10.29 13.75 4.61
CA GLY A 7 10.33 15.12 5.08
C GLY A 7 9.66 15.22 6.46
N LYS A 8 9.98 16.25 7.25
CA LYS A 8 9.40 16.44 8.59
C LYS A 8 7.86 16.34 8.59
N LYS A 9 7.21 16.92 7.59
CA LYS A 9 5.74 16.89 7.45
C LYS A 9 5.19 15.47 7.22
N GLU A 10 5.89 14.64 6.45
CA GLU A 10 5.48 13.25 6.20
C GLU A 10 5.66 12.38 7.46
N LYS A 11 6.75 12.57 8.21
CA LYS A 11 6.96 11.93 9.51
C LYS A 11 5.86 12.31 10.51
N ASP A 12 5.54 13.60 10.63
CA ASP A 12 4.48 14.06 11.53
C ASP A 12 3.12 13.44 11.17
N LYS A 13 2.80 13.33 9.88
CA LYS A 13 1.57 12.67 9.40
C LYS A 13 1.55 11.17 9.69
N MET A 14 2.65 10.47 9.44
CA MET A 14 2.77 9.04 9.75
C MET A 14 2.61 8.82 11.25
N LYS A 15 3.29 9.62 12.07
CA LYS A 15 3.20 9.56 13.53
C LYS A 15 1.76 9.74 14.03
N THR A 16 1.04 10.74 13.50
CA THR A 16 -0.36 11.00 13.87
C THR A 16 -1.28 9.88 13.37
N GLY A 17 -1.11 9.45 12.12
CA GLY A 17 -1.94 8.40 11.54
C GLY A 17 -1.74 7.03 12.19
N LEU A 18 -0.55 6.73 12.70
CA LEU A 18 -0.23 5.48 13.39
C LEU A 18 -0.37 5.56 14.93
N GLU A 19 -0.85 6.67 15.49
CA GLU A 19 -0.92 6.86 16.95
C GLU A 19 -1.76 5.78 17.62
N LYS A 20 -2.95 5.47 17.11
CA LYS A 20 -3.82 4.41 17.65
C LYS A 20 -3.17 3.04 17.54
N THR A 21 -2.49 2.75 16.45
CA THR A 21 -1.77 1.50 16.20
C THR A 21 -0.63 1.37 17.19
N ARG A 22 0.20 2.39 17.34
CA ARG A 22 1.35 2.43 18.24
C ARG A 22 0.96 2.29 19.70
N THR A 23 -0.03 3.05 20.17
CA THR A 23 -0.48 3.03 21.58
C THR A 23 -1.34 1.81 21.92
N GLY A 24 -1.79 1.07 20.91
CA GLY A 24 -2.54 -0.17 21.05
C GLY A 24 -1.63 -1.39 21.31
N PHE A 25 -1.80 -2.42 20.51
CA PHE A 25 -1.09 -3.71 20.67
C PHE A 25 0.44 -3.63 20.54
N TRP A 26 0.95 -2.70 19.72
CA TRP A 26 2.40 -2.57 19.52
C TRP A 26 3.13 -2.00 20.74
N GLY A 27 2.43 -1.23 21.57
CA GLY A 27 2.96 -0.82 22.88
C GLY A 27 3.17 -1.99 23.81
N SER A 28 2.27 -2.96 23.83
CA SER A 28 2.43 -4.18 24.63
C SER A 28 3.62 -5.00 24.16
N ILE A 29 3.82 -5.15 22.87
CA ILE A 29 4.98 -5.85 22.27
C ILE A 29 6.29 -5.22 22.76
N MET A 30 6.40 -3.89 22.76
CA MET A 30 7.58 -3.21 23.28
C MET A 30 7.79 -3.45 24.76
N ASN A 31 6.73 -3.41 25.57
CA ASN A 31 6.84 -3.66 27.00
C ASN A 31 7.28 -5.10 27.30
N THR A 32 6.76 -6.09 26.60
CA THR A 32 7.20 -7.50 26.72
C THR A 32 8.68 -7.61 26.40
N LEU A 33 9.14 -7.06 25.28
CA LEU A 33 10.54 -7.17 24.89
C LEU A 33 11.48 -6.46 25.86
N THR A 34 11.18 -5.20 26.24
CA THR A 34 12.10 -4.38 27.05
C THR A 34 12.04 -4.72 28.55
N GLY A 35 10.92 -5.28 29.03
CA GLY A 35 10.70 -5.61 30.45
C GLY A 35 11.05 -7.05 30.84
N SER A 36 11.35 -7.93 29.87
CA SER A 36 11.55 -9.36 30.12
C SER A 36 13.01 -9.80 29.97
N VAL A 37 13.34 -10.93 30.57
CA VAL A 37 14.53 -11.70 30.25
C VAL A 37 14.27 -12.43 28.94
N ILE A 38 15.33 -12.61 28.13
CA ILE A 38 15.21 -13.39 26.89
C ILE A 38 15.13 -14.87 27.23
N ASP A 39 13.93 -15.42 27.28
CA ASP A 39 13.63 -16.82 27.55
C ASP A 39 12.46 -17.30 26.67
N ASP A 40 12.04 -18.55 26.86
CA ASP A 40 10.95 -19.11 26.06
C ASP A 40 9.61 -18.44 26.34
N GLU A 41 9.35 -18.01 27.58
CA GLU A 41 8.12 -17.30 27.96
C GLU A 41 7.99 -15.96 27.21
N MET A 42 9.09 -15.19 27.11
CA MET A 42 9.10 -13.94 26.33
C MET A 42 8.73 -14.16 24.85
N TYR A 43 9.22 -15.26 24.25
CA TYR A 43 8.92 -15.54 22.85
C TYR A 43 7.46 -15.98 22.65
N ASP A 44 6.92 -16.76 23.56
CA ASP A 44 5.52 -17.21 23.52
C ASP A 44 4.57 -16.02 23.69
N ASP A 45 4.84 -15.13 24.65
CA ASP A 45 4.11 -13.88 24.84
C ASP A 45 4.19 -12.96 23.60
N LEU A 46 5.39 -12.85 23.00
CA LEU A 46 5.58 -12.05 21.78
C LEU A 46 4.74 -12.59 20.62
N GLU A 47 4.70 -13.90 20.41
CA GLU A 47 3.89 -14.53 19.37
C GLU A 47 2.41 -14.22 19.57
N GLU A 48 1.89 -14.38 20.79
CA GLU A 48 0.49 -14.06 21.10
C GLU A 48 0.17 -12.59 20.81
N GLN A 49 1.03 -11.68 21.22
CA GLN A 49 0.83 -10.26 21.01
C GLN A 49 0.88 -9.86 19.53
N LEU A 50 1.77 -10.45 18.73
CA LEU A 50 1.82 -10.25 17.29
C LEU A 50 0.53 -10.73 16.62
N ILE A 51 -0.04 -11.85 17.06
CA ILE A 51 -1.33 -12.35 16.58
C ILE A 51 -2.46 -11.36 16.95
N LEU A 52 -2.49 -10.88 18.19
CA LEU A 52 -3.47 -9.89 18.65
C LEU A 52 -3.35 -8.55 17.91
N ALA A 53 -2.15 -8.17 17.50
CA ALA A 53 -1.88 -7.01 16.64
C ALA A 53 -2.31 -7.19 15.17
N ASP A 54 -2.91 -8.32 14.82
CA ASP A 54 -3.40 -8.67 13.47
C ASP A 54 -2.27 -8.96 12.45
N VAL A 55 -1.11 -9.40 12.92
CA VAL A 55 -0.01 -9.86 12.05
C VAL A 55 -0.37 -11.19 11.38
N GLY A 56 -1.17 -12.02 12.07
CA GLY A 56 -1.57 -13.36 11.62
C GLY A 56 -0.59 -14.45 12.08
N GLY A 57 -1.12 -15.63 12.45
CA GLY A 57 -0.35 -16.68 13.15
C GLY A 57 0.89 -17.16 12.39
N GLU A 58 0.78 -17.48 11.10
CA GLU A 58 1.93 -17.94 10.30
C GLU A 58 3.07 -16.91 10.25
N VAL A 59 2.72 -15.63 10.16
CA VAL A 59 3.71 -14.53 10.08
C VAL A 59 4.29 -14.26 11.47
N ALA A 60 3.48 -14.34 12.52
CA ALA A 60 3.94 -14.19 13.91
C ALA A 60 4.98 -15.25 14.28
N VAL A 61 4.67 -16.54 14.04
CA VAL A 61 5.62 -17.65 14.24
C VAL A 61 6.92 -17.40 13.46
N HIS A 62 6.82 -17.04 12.18
CA HIS A 62 8.00 -16.78 11.35
C HIS A 62 8.88 -15.63 11.89
N LEU A 63 8.27 -14.54 12.36
CA LEU A 63 9.02 -13.43 12.96
C LEU A 63 9.71 -13.81 14.27
N VAL A 64 9.02 -14.58 15.13
CA VAL A 64 9.56 -15.07 16.39
C VAL A 64 10.71 -16.04 16.15
N ASP A 65 10.58 -16.97 15.21
CA ASP A 65 11.66 -17.91 14.86
C ASP A 65 12.90 -17.16 14.36
N LYS A 66 12.72 -16.17 13.47
CA LYS A 66 13.82 -15.30 13.02
C LYS A 66 14.45 -14.52 14.16
N LEU A 67 13.66 -14.06 15.12
CA LEU A 67 14.19 -13.38 16.29
C LEU A 67 15.01 -14.34 17.18
N ARG A 68 14.52 -15.55 17.44
CA ARG A 68 15.27 -16.61 18.18
C ARG A 68 16.63 -16.88 17.53
N ASP A 69 16.63 -17.07 16.21
CA ASP A 69 17.86 -17.29 15.45
C ASP A 69 18.81 -16.10 15.56
N ARG A 70 18.32 -14.87 15.38
CA ARG A 70 19.13 -13.64 15.44
C ARG A 70 19.70 -13.41 16.84
N VAL A 71 18.91 -13.66 17.89
CA VAL A 71 19.37 -13.60 19.29
C VAL A 71 20.51 -14.58 19.52
N ARG A 72 20.35 -15.84 19.10
CA ARG A 72 21.38 -16.88 19.23
C ARG A 72 22.66 -16.52 18.47
N ASP A 73 22.51 -16.16 17.17
CA ASP A 73 23.64 -15.97 16.26
C ASP A 73 24.45 -14.72 16.60
N LYS A 74 23.80 -13.65 17.08
CA LYS A 74 24.45 -12.41 17.52
C LYS A 74 24.79 -12.37 19.00
N GLY A 75 24.36 -13.38 19.79
CA GLY A 75 24.60 -13.46 21.23
C GLY A 75 23.95 -12.31 22.01
N LEU A 76 22.71 -11.89 21.60
CA LEU A 76 21.97 -10.82 22.26
C LEU A 76 21.56 -11.25 23.67
N LYS A 77 21.61 -10.32 24.64
CA LYS A 77 21.40 -10.65 26.05
C LYS A 77 20.33 -9.81 26.75
N THR A 78 19.88 -8.74 26.12
CA THR A 78 18.88 -7.84 26.73
C THR A 78 17.65 -7.72 25.85
N GLY A 79 16.49 -7.49 26.48
CA GLY A 79 15.22 -7.28 25.77
C GLY A 79 15.26 -6.09 24.79
N GLU A 80 16.02 -5.04 25.10
CA GLU A 80 16.23 -3.90 24.21
C GLU A 80 16.96 -4.33 22.93
N GLN A 81 17.99 -5.20 23.05
CA GLN A 81 18.67 -5.76 21.89
C GLN A 81 17.74 -6.65 21.05
N ALA A 82 16.87 -7.42 21.71
CA ALA A 82 15.85 -8.21 21.03
C ALA A 82 14.81 -7.32 20.32
N ALA A 83 14.40 -6.22 20.94
CA ALA A 83 13.50 -5.24 20.34
C ALA A 83 14.12 -4.59 19.09
N ASP A 84 15.39 -4.19 19.13
CA ASP A 84 16.11 -3.67 17.96
C ASP A 84 16.20 -4.74 16.85
N ALA A 85 16.50 -5.98 17.22
CA ALA A 85 16.54 -7.09 16.27
C ALA A 85 15.18 -7.37 15.62
N LEU A 86 14.09 -7.27 16.37
CA LEU A 86 12.72 -7.42 15.82
C LEU A 86 12.38 -6.30 14.84
N ARG A 87 12.74 -5.05 15.14
CA ARG A 87 12.57 -3.92 14.21
C ARG A 87 13.27 -4.18 12.87
N ASP A 88 14.52 -4.60 12.93
CA ASP A 88 15.31 -4.91 11.74
C ASP A 88 14.68 -6.04 10.93
N ILE A 89 14.23 -7.12 11.60
CA ILE A 89 13.56 -8.26 10.96
C ILE A 89 12.28 -7.82 10.26
N ILE A 90 11.43 -7.06 10.93
CA ILE A 90 10.16 -6.58 10.35
C ILE A 90 10.45 -5.69 9.12
N ALA A 91 11.43 -4.77 9.20
CA ALA A 91 11.80 -3.93 8.08
C ALA A 91 12.33 -4.75 6.89
N GLU A 92 13.22 -5.72 7.14
CA GLU A 92 13.74 -6.65 6.13
C GLU A 92 12.62 -7.42 5.42
N GLU A 93 11.65 -7.94 6.18
CA GLU A 93 10.51 -8.69 5.64
C GLU A 93 9.60 -7.85 4.75
N MET A 94 9.50 -6.55 5.01
CA MET A 94 8.66 -5.64 4.21
C MET A 94 9.41 -5.00 3.04
N THR A 95 10.74 -5.10 2.97
CA THR A 95 11.55 -4.46 1.92
C THR A 95 11.19 -4.99 0.54
N PRO A 96 10.84 -4.13 -0.44
CA PRO A 96 10.49 -4.56 -1.79
C PRO A 96 11.73 -5.09 -2.53
N GLU A 97 11.52 -6.08 -3.41
CA GLU A 97 12.58 -6.65 -4.25
C GLU A 97 12.94 -5.73 -5.43
N ALA A 98 11.98 -4.91 -5.86
CA ALA A 98 12.17 -3.96 -6.97
C ALA A 98 11.37 -2.67 -6.73
N GLU A 99 11.87 -1.58 -7.29
CA GLU A 99 11.17 -0.31 -7.37
C GLU A 99 9.98 -0.39 -8.33
N MET A 100 9.07 0.61 -8.26
CA MET A 100 7.99 0.75 -9.25
C MET A 100 8.58 1.17 -10.61
N ALA A 101 8.09 0.56 -11.69
CA ALA A 101 8.49 0.91 -13.06
C ALA A 101 7.74 2.18 -13.52
N LEU A 102 8.27 3.34 -13.19
CA LEU A 102 7.69 4.66 -13.51
C LEU A 102 8.50 5.45 -14.56
N ASP A 103 9.36 4.79 -15.29
CA ASP A 103 10.23 5.34 -16.34
C ASP A 103 9.59 5.34 -17.74
N GLY A 104 8.41 4.74 -17.88
CA GLY A 104 7.65 4.72 -19.14
C GLY A 104 7.16 6.08 -19.59
N LYS A 105 6.79 6.18 -20.87
CA LYS A 105 6.28 7.43 -21.50
C LYS A 105 4.93 7.21 -22.18
N PRO A 106 3.83 7.44 -21.43
CA PRO A 106 3.77 7.76 -19.99
C PRO A 106 3.95 6.54 -19.09
N ALA A 107 4.26 6.75 -17.79
CA ALA A 107 4.06 5.74 -16.77
C ALA A 107 2.55 5.61 -16.49
N VAL A 108 2.03 4.38 -16.44
CA VAL A 108 0.61 4.12 -16.19
C VAL A 108 0.48 3.39 -14.85
N ILE A 109 -0.34 3.94 -13.95
CA ILE A 109 -0.75 3.29 -12.71
C ILE A 109 -2.22 2.90 -12.83
N LEU A 110 -2.48 1.61 -12.85
CA LEU A 110 -3.83 1.05 -12.80
C LEU A 110 -4.19 0.77 -11.34
N VAL A 111 -5.26 1.38 -10.84
CA VAL A 111 -5.70 1.22 -9.45
C VAL A 111 -6.88 0.27 -9.40
N ILE A 112 -6.71 -0.86 -8.73
CA ILE A 112 -7.69 -1.94 -8.62
C ILE A 112 -8.09 -2.19 -7.17
N GLY A 113 -9.20 -2.89 -6.94
CA GLY A 113 -9.67 -3.24 -5.59
C GLY A 113 -11.19 -3.27 -5.51
N VAL A 114 -11.74 -3.76 -4.40
CA VAL A 114 -13.19 -3.83 -4.18
C VAL A 114 -13.81 -2.45 -3.97
N ASN A 115 -15.13 -2.38 -4.02
CA ASN A 115 -15.83 -1.14 -3.71
C ASN A 115 -15.70 -0.79 -2.22
N GLY A 116 -15.53 0.49 -1.90
CA GLY A 116 -15.46 1.00 -0.52
C GLY A 116 -14.07 0.97 0.14
N VAL A 117 -13.07 0.35 -0.50
CA VAL A 117 -11.69 0.32 0.06
C VAL A 117 -10.92 1.63 -0.12
N GLY A 118 -11.46 2.61 -0.84
CA GLY A 118 -10.82 3.91 -1.03
C GLY A 118 -10.09 4.09 -2.37
N LYS A 119 -10.41 3.32 -3.45
CA LYS A 119 -9.77 3.47 -4.77
C LYS A 119 -9.79 4.90 -5.30
N THR A 120 -10.98 5.46 -5.50
CA THR A 120 -11.16 6.81 -6.06
C THR A 120 -10.43 7.88 -5.25
N THR A 121 -10.48 7.77 -3.91
CA THR A 121 -9.72 8.66 -3.01
C THR A 121 -8.21 8.46 -3.15
N SER A 122 -7.75 7.22 -3.27
CA SER A 122 -6.31 6.92 -3.47
C SER A 122 -5.80 7.46 -4.80
N ILE A 123 -6.59 7.37 -5.87
CA ILE A 123 -6.25 7.93 -7.18
C ILE A 123 -6.06 9.45 -7.10
N ALA A 124 -6.97 10.15 -6.44
CA ALA A 124 -6.86 11.59 -6.23
C ALA A 124 -5.60 11.97 -5.44
N LYS A 125 -5.32 11.24 -4.37
CA LYS A 125 -4.12 11.45 -3.53
C LYS A 125 -2.83 11.12 -4.28
N LEU A 126 -2.80 10.08 -5.10
CA LEU A 126 -1.68 9.76 -5.98
C LEU A 126 -1.44 10.88 -7.01
N ALA A 127 -2.51 11.40 -7.61
CA ALA A 127 -2.42 12.49 -8.57
C ALA A 127 -1.81 13.75 -7.93
N ASP A 128 -2.27 14.13 -6.74
CA ASP A 128 -1.72 15.23 -5.98
C ASP A 128 -0.25 14.98 -5.58
N TYR A 129 0.07 13.76 -5.11
CA TYR A 129 1.43 13.37 -4.74
C TYR A 129 2.42 13.53 -5.89
N TYR A 130 2.11 13.00 -7.07
CA TYR A 130 3.01 13.09 -8.22
C TYR A 130 3.04 14.49 -8.84
N THR A 131 1.92 15.22 -8.82
CA THR A 131 1.87 16.62 -9.27
C THR A 131 2.76 17.52 -8.42
N ARG A 132 2.77 17.32 -7.09
CA ARG A 132 3.70 18.04 -6.19
C ARG A 132 5.18 17.71 -6.45
N GLN A 133 5.47 16.57 -7.05
CA GLN A 133 6.82 16.21 -7.51
C GLN A 133 7.15 16.78 -8.91
N GLY A 134 6.29 17.61 -9.47
CA GLY A 134 6.51 18.23 -10.76
C GLY A 134 6.13 17.34 -11.96
N LYS A 135 5.49 16.17 -11.73
CA LYS A 135 4.99 15.31 -12.82
C LYS A 135 3.71 15.86 -13.41
N ARG A 136 3.59 15.79 -14.72
CA ARG A 136 2.35 16.09 -15.44
C ARG A 136 1.47 14.83 -15.43
N VAL A 137 0.38 14.86 -14.66
CA VAL A 137 -0.52 13.72 -14.44
C VAL A 137 -1.82 13.90 -15.19
N MET A 138 -2.35 12.81 -15.76
CA MET A 138 -3.69 12.73 -16.36
C MET A 138 -4.46 11.56 -15.76
N LEU A 139 -5.76 11.72 -15.48
CA LEU A 139 -6.62 10.68 -14.93
C LEU A 139 -7.45 10.00 -16.01
N ALA A 140 -7.73 8.71 -15.83
CA ALA A 140 -8.67 7.95 -16.64
C ALA A 140 -9.81 7.40 -15.75
N ALA A 141 -11.05 7.76 -16.05
CA ALA A 141 -12.25 7.25 -15.37
C ALA A 141 -12.66 5.89 -15.98
N GLY A 142 -11.96 4.81 -15.57
CA GLY A 142 -12.21 3.47 -16.08
C GLY A 142 -13.32 2.70 -15.33
N ASP A 143 -13.86 3.20 -14.21
CA ASP A 143 -15.09 2.63 -13.59
C ASP A 143 -16.34 3.19 -14.33
N THR A 144 -16.55 2.71 -15.54
CA THR A 144 -17.64 3.17 -16.43
C THR A 144 -19.02 2.62 -16.07
N PHE A 145 -19.08 1.73 -15.10
CA PHE A 145 -20.35 1.12 -14.64
C PHE A 145 -21.04 1.89 -13.51
N ARG A 146 -20.33 2.87 -12.94
CA ARG A 146 -20.81 3.65 -11.80
C ARG A 146 -20.69 5.15 -12.10
N ALA A 147 -21.78 5.75 -12.59
CA ALA A 147 -21.82 7.18 -12.89
C ALA A 147 -21.32 8.04 -11.71
N ALA A 148 -21.79 7.75 -10.49
CA ALA A 148 -21.36 8.45 -9.28
C ALA A 148 -19.85 8.31 -8.99
N ALA A 149 -19.18 7.23 -9.41
CA ALA A 149 -17.75 7.08 -9.24
C ALA A 149 -16.95 7.98 -10.20
N SER A 150 -17.40 8.06 -11.46
CA SER A 150 -16.83 8.97 -12.45
C SER A 150 -17.00 10.43 -12.03
N GLU A 151 -18.20 10.84 -11.61
CA GLU A 151 -18.46 12.19 -11.10
C GLU A 151 -17.59 12.53 -9.88
N GLN A 152 -17.46 11.60 -8.95
CA GLN A 152 -16.57 11.79 -7.79
C GLN A 152 -15.13 11.97 -8.23
N LEU A 153 -14.65 11.19 -9.19
CA LEU A 153 -13.27 11.30 -9.67
C LEU A 153 -13.05 12.63 -10.41
N GLU A 154 -14.04 13.14 -11.17
CA GLU A 154 -14.00 14.45 -11.83
C GLU A 154 -13.89 15.59 -10.81
N ILE A 155 -14.63 15.53 -9.70
CA ILE A 155 -14.51 16.51 -8.60
C ILE A 155 -13.10 16.48 -8.01
N TRP A 156 -12.54 15.30 -7.78
CA TRP A 156 -11.19 15.15 -7.28
C TRP A 156 -10.12 15.62 -8.29
N ALA A 157 -10.29 15.31 -9.58
CA ALA A 157 -9.41 15.79 -10.64
C ALA A 157 -9.35 17.33 -10.67
N SER A 158 -10.52 17.98 -10.57
CA SER A 158 -10.62 19.44 -10.48
C SER A 158 -9.89 20.00 -9.26
N ARG A 159 -10.04 19.37 -8.10
CA ARG A 159 -9.35 19.78 -6.86
C ARG A 159 -7.83 19.60 -6.92
N ALA A 160 -7.36 18.55 -7.57
CA ALA A 160 -5.95 18.29 -7.79
C ALA A 160 -5.35 19.09 -8.96
N GLY A 161 -6.19 19.81 -9.74
CA GLY A 161 -5.74 20.58 -10.91
C GLY A 161 -5.23 19.71 -12.05
N VAL A 162 -5.69 18.46 -12.17
CA VAL A 162 -5.27 17.51 -13.21
C VAL A 162 -6.39 17.22 -14.19
N PRO A 163 -6.10 17.05 -15.50
CA PRO A 163 -7.10 16.67 -16.48
C PRO A 163 -7.55 15.23 -16.29
N ILE A 164 -8.79 14.95 -16.65
CA ILE A 164 -9.39 13.62 -16.64
C ILE A 164 -10.02 13.32 -18.00
N VAL A 165 -9.90 12.07 -18.42
CA VAL A 165 -10.65 11.52 -19.56
C VAL A 165 -11.73 10.60 -18.99
N SER A 166 -12.98 10.91 -19.28
CA SER A 166 -14.14 10.11 -18.91
C SER A 166 -14.97 9.81 -20.17
N ALA A 167 -15.78 8.75 -20.08
CA ALA A 167 -16.76 8.40 -21.10
C ALA A 167 -18.10 8.14 -20.42
N GLY A 168 -19.19 8.14 -21.20
CA GLY A 168 -20.53 7.86 -20.69
C GLY A 168 -20.67 6.48 -20.02
N GLU A 169 -21.71 6.31 -19.24
CA GLU A 169 -22.02 5.04 -18.56
C GLU A 169 -22.11 3.88 -19.57
N GLY A 170 -21.49 2.74 -19.20
CA GLY A 170 -21.43 1.55 -20.04
C GLY A 170 -20.35 1.57 -21.13
N ALA A 171 -19.54 2.63 -21.22
CA ALA A 171 -18.39 2.66 -22.12
C ALA A 171 -17.39 1.52 -21.79
N ASP A 172 -16.58 1.12 -22.77
CA ASP A 172 -15.53 0.12 -22.56
C ASP A 172 -14.37 0.71 -21.75
N PRO A 173 -14.07 0.23 -20.52
CA PRO A 173 -12.96 0.71 -19.72
C PRO A 173 -11.61 0.73 -20.44
N ALA A 174 -11.35 -0.29 -21.26
CA ALA A 174 -10.11 -0.41 -22.01
C ALA A 174 -10.00 0.66 -23.11
N ALA A 175 -11.13 1.13 -23.68
CA ALA A 175 -11.14 2.22 -24.64
C ALA A 175 -10.84 3.57 -23.96
N VAL A 176 -11.45 3.83 -22.79
CA VAL A 176 -11.19 5.05 -22.01
C VAL A 176 -9.71 5.16 -21.65
N ILE A 177 -9.13 4.07 -21.15
CA ILE A 177 -7.71 4.04 -20.77
C ILE A 177 -6.81 4.18 -22.01
N PHE A 178 -7.15 3.50 -23.12
CA PHE A 178 -6.44 3.67 -24.39
C PHE A 178 -6.39 5.13 -24.84
N ASP A 179 -7.54 5.81 -24.88
CA ASP A 179 -7.65 7.20 -25.31
C ASP A 179 -6.90 8.14 -24.37
N THR A 180 -6.94 7.85 -23.05
CA THR A 180 -6.19 8.61 -22.06
C THR A 180 -4.68 8.48 -22.26
N VAL A 181 -4.17 7.27 -22.43
CA VAL A 181 -2.73 7.00 -22.66
C VAL A 181 -2.28 7.64 -23.97
N LYS A 182 -3.07 7.51 -25.04
CA LYS A 182 -2.79 8.14 -26.34
C LYS A 182 -2.76 9.67 -26.24
N SER A 183 -3.73 10.27 -25.53
CA SER A 183 -3.78 11.71 -25.27
C SER A 183 -2.58 12.17 -24.44
N ALA A 184 -2.23 11.42 -23.38
CA ALA A 184 -1.10 11.70 -22.52
C ALA A 184 0.22 11.69 -23.31
N THR A 185 0.43 10.65 -24.14
CA THR A 185 1.60 10.54 -25.00
C THR A 185 1.70 11.73 -25.96
N ALA A 186 0.62 12.06 -26.67
CA ALA A 186 0.60 13.14 -27.65
C ALA A 186 0.84 14.53 -27.02
N ARG A 187 0.42 14.73 -25.78
CA ARG A 187 0.50 16.00 -25.05
C ARG A 187 1.71 16.06 -24.09
N GLY A 188 2.53 15.02 -24.05
CA GLY A 188 3.74 14.95 -23.21
C GLY A 188 3.47 14.90 -21.72
N TYR A 189 2.40 14.19 -21.29
CA TYR A 189 2.18 13.91 -19.89
C TYR A 189 3.13 12.79 -19.42
N ASP A 190 3.63 12.89 -18.18
CA ASP A 190 4.56 11.93 -17.62
C ASP A 190 3.84 10.68 -17.11
N MET A 191 2.58 10.85 -16.67
CA MET A 191 1.87 9.79 -15.95
C MET A 191 0.37 9.77 -16.28
N VAL A 192 -0.19 8.55 -16.31
CA VAL A 192 -1.63 8.30 -16.33
C VAL A 192 -1.98 7.47 -15.08
N ILE A 193 -2.99 7.90 -14.32
CA ILE A 193 -3.55 7.12 -13.22
C ILE A 193 -4.99 6.76 -13.57
N ALA A 194 -5.28 5.46 -13.61
CA ALA A 194 -6.55 4.94 -14.10
C ALA A 194 -7.35 4.26 -12.99
N ASP A 195 -8.64 4.62 -12.85
CA ASP A 195 -9.61 3.92 -12.03
C ASP A 195 -10.11 2.65 -12.75
N THR A 196 -10.61 1.70 -11.99
CA THR A 196 -11.23 0.47 -12.51
C THR A 196 -12.47 0.09 -11.71
N ALA A 197 -13.35 -0.69 -12.32
CA ALA A 197 -14.51 -1.25 -11.64
C ALA A 197 -14.10 -2.19 -10.51
N GLY A 198 -14.75 -2.06 -9.35
CA GLY A 198 -14.47 -2.88 -8.15
C GLY A 198 -15.32 -4.17 -8.07
N ARG A 199 -15.52 -4.88 -9.18
CA ARG A 199 -16.43 -6.05 -9.25
C ARG A 199 -15.69 -7.36 -8.98
N LEU A 200 -15.61 -7.76 -7.72
CA LEU A 200 -14.98 -9.04 -7.30
C LEU A 200 -15.78 -10.29 -7.59
N HIS A 201 -17.11 -10.16 -7.82
CA HIS A 201 -18.00 -11.32 -7.83
C HIS A 201 -17.87 -12.16 -9.10
N ASN A 202 -17.20 -11.63 -10.14
CA ASN A 202 -16.98 -12.34 -11.38
C ASN A 202 -15.50 -12.27 -11.79
N LYS A 203 -14.69 -13.15 -11.18
CA LYS A 203 -13.23 -13.20 -11.36
C LYS A 203 -12.83 -13.32 -12.83
N SER A 204 -13.49 -14.15 -13.62
CA SER A 204 -13.15 -14.39 -15.03
C SER A 204 -13.35 -13.14 -15.89
N ASN A 205 -14.44 -12.38 -15.65
CA ASN A 205 -14.69 -11.15 -16.39
C ASN A 205 -13.70 -10.05 -16.02
N LEU A 206 -13.37 -9.93 -14.73
CA LEU A 206 -12.36 -8.98 -14.27
C LEU A 206 -11.00 -9.28 -14.87
N MET A 207 -10.58 -10.55 -14.90
CA MET A 207 -9.33 -10.99 -15.52
C MET A 207 -9.27 -10.62 -17.01
N ALA A 208 -10.35 -10.89 -17.73
CA ALA A 208 -10.45 -10.56 -19.14
C ALA A 208 -10.37 -9.04 -19.36
N GLU A 209 -11.02 -8.24 -18.50
CA GLU A 209 -11.00 -6.79 -18.53
C GLU A 209 -9.59 -6.24 -18.26
N LEU A 210 -8.93 -6.67 -17.18
CA LEU A 210 -7.57 -6.23 -16.83
C LEU A 210 -6.55 -6.61 -17.91
N SER A 211 -6.64 -7.82 -18.45
CA SER A 211 -5.80 -8.25 -19.58
C SER A 211 -6.05 -7.41 -20.84
N LYS A 212 -7.30 -7.01 -21.07
CA LYS A 212 -7.66 -6.12 -22.18
C LYS A 212 -7.07 -4.72 -21.96
N ILE A 213 -7.17 -4.18 -20.74
CA ILE A 213 -6.60 -2.89 -20.36
C ILE A 213 -5.08 -2.89 -20.56
N SER A 214 -4.37 -3.89 -20.06
CA SER A 214 -2.91 -4.01 -20.20
C SER A 214 -2.49 -4.01 -21.69
N ARG A 215 -3.19 -4.76 -22.53
CA ARG A 215 -2.95 -4.75 -23.99
C ARG A 215 -3.25 -3.39 -24.63
N SER A 216 -4.30 -2.71 -24.16
CA SER A 216 -4.69 -1.39 -24.64
C SER A 216 -3.63 -0.33 -24.30
N VAL A 217 -3.06 -0.37 -23.10
CA VAL A 217 -1.94 0.51 -22.70
C VAL A 217 -0.76 0.35 -23.66
N LYS A 218 -0.30 -0.89 -23.87
CA LYS A 218 0.83 -1.19 -24.78
C LYS A 218 0.54 -0.81 -26.24
N LYS A 219 -0.70 -0.94 -26.67
CA LYS A 219 -1.12 -0.54 -28.03
C LYS A 219 -1.19 0.99 -28.17
N ALA A 220 -1.58 1.72 -27.12
CA ALA A 220 -1.65 3.18 -27.11
C ALA A 220 -0.26 3.82 -27.09
N SER A 221 0.66 3.26 -26.29
CA SER A 221 2.07 3.66 -26.23
C SER A 221 2.96 2.44 -25.93
N PRO A 222 3.76 1.98 -26.91
CA PRO A 222 4.71 0.88 -26.70
C PRO A 222 5.77 1.17 -25.62
N GLU A 223 6.11 2.45 -25.40
CA GLU A 223 7.07 2.92 -24.38
C GLU A 223 6.44 3.09 -22.99
N ALA A 224 5.12 2.93 -22.85
CA ALA A 224 4.47 3.05 -21.56
C ALA A 224 4.92 1.92 -20.61
N SER A 225 5.21 2.27 -19.36
CA SER A 225 5.26 1.30 -18.26
C SER A 225 3.88 1.13 -17.65
N LEU A 226 3.62 -0.02 -17.00
CA LEU A 226 2.35 -0.31 -16.34
C LEU A 226 2.61 -0.89 -14.96
N GLU A 227 2.13 -0.20 -13.94
CA GLU A 227 2.03 -0.66 -12.57
C GLU A 227 0.56 -0.91 -12.23
N THR A 228 0.27 -2.00 -11.56
CA THR A 228 -1.08 -2.34 -11.10
C THR A 228 -1.09 -2.37 -9.58
N LEU A 229 -1.71 -1.37 -8.96
CA LEU A 229 -1.76 -1.23 -7.51
C LEU A 229 -3.12 -1.68 -6.96
N LEU A 230 -3.09 -2.68 -6.08
CA LEU A 230 -4.27 -3.16 -5.38
C LEU A 230 -4.50 -2.35 -4.10
N VAL A 231 -5.67 -1.76 -3.97
CA VAL A 231 -6.08 -1.03 -2.77
C VAL A 231 -6.74 -1.98 -1.77
N LEU A 232 -6.23 -1.98 -0.55
CA LEU A 232 -6.75 -2.74 0.58
C LEU A 232 -7.08 -1.81 1.75
N ASP A 233 -8.15 -2.11 2.46
CA ASP A 233 -8.56 -1.40 3.67
C ASP A 233 -7.93 -2.07 4.89
N ALA A 234 -7.04 -1.35 5.59
CA ALA A 234 -6.34 -1.86 6.77
C ALA A 234 -7.26 -2.20 7.95
N ILE A 235 -8.44 -1.57 8.04
CA ILE A 235 -9.44 -1.89 9.09
C ILE A 235 -9.96 -3.32 8.95
N THR A 236 -10.03 -3.83 7.72
CA THR A 236 -10.49 -5.20 7.44
C THR A 236 -9.45 -6.25 7.83
N GLY A 237 -8.19 -5.87 8.04
CA GLY A 237 -7.12 -6.71 8.55
C GLY A 237 -6.87 -7.97 7.73
N GLN A 238 -6.68 -9.11 8.38
CA GLN A 238 -6.40 -10.40 7.74
C GLN A 238 -7.46 -10.85 6.74
N ASN A 239 -8.71 -10.41 6.89
CA ASN A 239 -9.77 -10.71 5.93
C ASN A 239 -9.50 -10.04 4.57
N ALA A 240 -9.01 -8.78 4.57
CA ALA A 240 -8.62 -8.10 3.33
C ALA A 240 -7.50 -8.87 2.61
N ILE A 241 -6.47 -9.30 3.35
CA ILE A 241 -5.34 -10.06 2.80
C ILE A 241 -5.83 -11.38 2.19
N SER A 242 -6.70 -12.11 2.90
CA SER A 242 -7.22 -13.39 2.44
C SER A 242 -8.05 -13.25 1.15
N GLN A 243 -8.88 -12.21 1.04
CA GLN A 243 -9.63 -11.90 -0.18
C GLN A 243 -8.70 -11.44 -1.31
N ALA A 244 -7.66 -10.67 -0.97
CA ALA A 244 -6.71 -10.14 -1.94
C ALA A 244 -5.83 -11.21 -2.60
N LYS A 245 -5.53 -12.30 -1.90
CA LYS A 245 -4.64 -13.38 -2.41
C LYS A 245 -5.09 -13.93 -3.77
N GLU A 246 -6.38 -14.15 -3.92
CA GLU A 246 -6.97 -14.61 -5.18
C GLU A 246 -6.97 -13.50 -6.26
N PHE A 247 -7.14 -12.25 -5.82
CA PHE A 247 -7.20 -11.08 -6.69
C PHE A 247 -5.81 -10.72 -7.27
N CYS A 248 -4.78 -10.78 -6.43
CA CYS A 248 -3.40 -10.47 -6.83
C CYS A 248 -2.92 -11.35 -7.98
N LYS A 249 -3.18 -12.66 -7.88
CA LYS A 249 -2.81 -13.63 -8.94
C LYS A 249 -3.54 -13.38 -10.25
N ALA A 250 -4.79 -12.91 -10.11
CA ALA A 250 -5.69 -12.66 -11.19
C ALA A 250 -5.39 -11.39 -11.98
N ALA A 251 -4.85 -10.39 -11.32
CA ALA A 251 -4.75 -9.02 -11.82
C ALA A 251 -3.32 -8.60 -12.18
N ASP A 252 -2.33 -9.49 -12.10
CA ASP A 252 -0.90 -9.16 -12.24
C ASP A 252 -0.53 -7.91 -11.42
N ALA A 253 -1.03 -7.85 -10.17
CA ALA A 253 -0.76 -6.73 -9.28
C ALA A 253 0.74 -6.64 -8.96
N THR A 254 1.29 -5.42 -8.99
CA THR A 254 2.71 -5.14 -8.78
C THR A 254 3.00 -4.49 -7.43
N GLY A 255 1.96 -4.10 -6.71
CA GLY A 255 2.07 -3.49 -5.39
C GLY A 255 0.73 -3.22 -4.72
N ILE A 256 0.81 -2.80 -3.48
CA ILE A 256 -0.35 -2.58 -2.60
C ILE A 256 -0.40 -1.12 -2.15
N ILE A 257 -1.62 -0.57 -2.09
CA ILE A 257 -1.96 0.64 -1.35
C ILE A 257 -2.78 0.21 -0.14
N LEU A 258 -2.31 0.48 1.06
CA LEU A 258 -3.06 0.25 2.29
C LEU A 258 -3.72 1.55 2.75
N THR A 259 -5.03 1.56 2.84
CA THR A 259 -5.83 2.72 3.26
C THR A 259 -6.29 2.60 4.70
N LYS A 260 -6.71 3.73 5.30
CA LYS A 260 -7.37 3.82 6.61
C LYS A 260 -6.56 3.29 7.79
N LEU A 261 -5.23 3.43 7.73
CA LEU A 261 -4.37 3.03 8.85
C LEU A 261 -4.63 3.86 10.13
N ASP A 262 -5.09 5.09 9.98
CA ASP A 262 -5.53 5.98 11.07
C ASP A 262 -6.77 5.48 11.82
N GLY A 263 -7.52 4.56 11.21
CA GLY A 263 -8.74 3.96 11.76
C GLY A 263 -8.50 2.67 12.57
N THR A 264 -7.31 2.09 12.57
CA THR A 264 -7.04 0.80 13.24
C THR A 264 -6.04 0.92 14.38
N ALA A 265 -6.32 0.19 15.48
CA ALA A 265 -5.38 0.02 16.59
C ALA A 265 -4.42 -1.18 16.40
N LYS A 266 -4.65 -2.01 15.40
CA LYS A 266 -3.90 -3.25 15.17
C LYS A 266 -2.74 -3.06 14.20
N GLY A 267 -3.00 -2.68 12.95
CA GLY A 267 -2.00 -2.33 11.95
C GLY A 267 -1.02 -3.43 11.51
N GLY A 268 -1.01 -4.58 12.17
CA GLY A 268 -0.10 -5.69 11.87
C GLY A 268 -0.32 -6.31 10.48
N CYS A 269 -1.49 -6.10 9.89
CA CYS A 269 -1.75 -6.54 8.52
C CYS A 269 -0.73 -5.96 7.51
N VAL A 270 -0.17 -4.77 7.77
CA VAL A 270 0.89 -4.16 6.93
C VAL A 270 2.11 -5.07 6.85
N VAL A 271 2.51 -5.63 8.01
CA VAL A 271 3.67 -6.55 8.11
C VAL A 271 3.43 -7.84 7.34
N ALA A 272 2.19 -8.33 7.38
CA ALA A 272 1.82 -9.60 6.75
C ALA A 272 1.65 -9.53 5.22
N VAL A 273 1.43 -8.33 4.66
CA VAL A 273 1.08 -8.16 3.24
C VAL A 273 2.09 -8.81 2.30
N LYS A 274 3.38 -8.50 2.45
CA LYS A 274 4.41 -9.03 1.54
C LYS A 274 4.52 -10.55 1.63
N GLN A 275 4.55 -11.11 2.84
CA GLN A 275 4.63 -12.56 3.02
C GLN A 275 3.41 -13.30 2.49
N ARG A 276 2.21 -12.76 2.75
CA ARG A 276 0.94 -13.42 2.41
C ARG A 276 0.56 -13.26 0.94
N LEU A 277 0.86 -12.12 0.32
CA LEU A 277 0.47 -11.78 -1.04
C LEU A 277 1.63 -11.83 -2.04
N GLY A 278 2.88 -11.84 -1.57
CA GLY A 278 4.06 -11.75 -2.44
C GLY A 278 4.25 -10.37 -3.09
N LEU A 279 3.53 -9.34 -2.58
CA LEU A 279 3.52 -8.01 -3.16
C LEU A 279 3.99 -6.96 -2.14
N PRO A 280 4.81 -5.99 -2.55
CA PRO A 280 5.25 -4.91 -1.67
C PRO A 280 4.12 -3.89 -1.43
N VAL A 281 4.08 -3.34 -0.22
CA VAL A 281 3.34 -2.11 0.05
C VAL A 281 4.08 -0.94 -0.62
N ARG A 282 3.36 -0.13 -1.39
CA ARG A 282 3.90 1.05 -2.10
C ARG A 282 3.47 2.36 -1.44
N PHE A 283 2.23 2.40 -0.98
CA PHE A 283 1.66 3.58 -0.33
C PHE A 283 0.80 3.19 0.85
N ILE A 284 0.72 4.10 1.83
CA ILE A 284 -0.16 4.00 2.99
C ILE A 284 -1.02 5.26 3.12
N GLY A 285 -2.31 5.06 3.39
CA GLY A 285 -3.27 6.11 3.70
C GLY A 285 -3.39 6.27 5.21
N VAL A 286 -3.09 7.46 5.71
CA VAL A 286 -2.98 7.77 7.14
C VAL A 286 -3.97 8.87 7.58
N GLY A 287 -4.99 9.13 6.78
CA GLY A 287 -6.03 10.13 7.05
C GLY A 287 -6.87 10.47 5.83
N GLU A 288 -7.78 11.43 5.96
CA GLU A 288 -8.75 11.83 4.93
C GLU A 288 -8.26 12.96 4.00
N GLY A 289 -7.23 13.71 4.39
CA GLY A 289 -6.69 14.82 3.60
C GLY A 289 -6.11 14.36 2.26
N ILE A 290 -6.08 15.26 1.27
CA ILE A 290 -5.55 14.97 -0.08
C ILE A 290 -4.07 14.57 -0.03
N ASP A 291 -3.32 15.06 0.95
CA ASP A 291 -1.91 14.79 1.17
C ASP A 291 -1.64 13.72 2.25
N ASP A 292 -2.68 12.93 2.65
CA ASP A 292 -2.58 11.84 3.62
C ASP A 292 -2.37 10.46 2.98
N LEU A 293 -1.78 10.42 1.79
CA LEU A 293 -1.23 9.22 1.17
C LEU A 293 0.29 9.38 1.13
N LEU A 294 0.98 8.50 1.83
CA LEU A 294 2.44 8.55 1.97
C LEU A 294 3.09 7.40 1.20
N PRO A 295 4.23 7.62 0.54
CA PRO A 295 5.03 6.51 0.04
C PRO A 295 5.43 5.62 1.21
N PHE A 296 5.45 4.32 1.01
CA PHE A 296 5.81 3.37 2.06
C PHE A 296 7.31 3.13 2.07
N THR A 297 7.93 3.26 3.24
CA THR A 297 9.29 2.79 3.52
C THR A 297 9.25 1.89 4.74
N PRO A 298 9.77 0.65 4.66
CA PRO A 298 9.76 -0.29 5.79
C PRO A 298 10.37 0.30 7.06
N GLU A 299 11.53 0.94 6.94
CA GLU A 299 12.27 1.52 8.06
C GLU A 299 11.48 2.66 8.71
N GLY A 300 10.90 3.56 7.90
CA GLY A 300 10.09 4.66 8.40
C GLY A 300 8.81 4.20 9.07
N PHE A 301 8.18 3.17 8.55
CA PHE A 301 6.99 2.58 9.15
C PHE A 301 7.31 1.90 10.48
N VAL A 302 8.37 1.09 10.54
CA VAL A 302 8.80 0.40 11.76
C VAL A 302 9.24 1.39 12.84
N GLU A 303 9.94 2.47 12.49
CA GLU A 303 10.34 3.51 13.44
C GLU A 303 9.13 4.18 14.12
N GLU A 304 8.03 4.39 13.38
CA GLU A 304 6.80 4.96 13.96
C GLU A 304 5.95 3.92 14.69
N LEU A 305 6.03 2.65 14.32
CA LEU A 305 5.28 1.56 14.94
C LEU A 305 5.93 1.10 16.25
N LEU A 306 7.25 0.96 16.25
CA LEU A 306 8.10 0.49 17.35
C LEU A 306 9.23 1.50 17.59
N PRO A 307 8.96 2.69 18.10
CA PRO A 307 9.98 3.72 18.30
C PRO A 307 11.08 3.26 19.27
N ARG A 308 12.35 3.63 19.00
CA ARG A 308 13.50 3.29 19.86
C ARG A 308 13.40 3.93 21.24
N GLU A 309 12.89 5.16 21.30
CA GLU A 309 12.63 5.84 22.55
C GLU A 309 11.15 5.65 22.94
N TRP A 310 10.83 4.53 23.55
CA TRP A 310 9.51 4.29 24.10
C TRP A 310 9.37 5.07 25.43
N LYS A 311 8.60 6.16 25.39
CA LYS A 311 8.25 6.89 26.62
C LYS A 311 6.96 6.28 27.19
N HIS A 312 7.08 5.67 28.37
CA HIS A 312 5.95 5.16 29.17
C HIS A 312 4.97 6.26 29.53
#